data_c394d423402be0a257c94d542260b912
#
_entry.id   c394d423402be0a257c94d542260b912
#
_cell.length_a   1.000
_cell.length_b   1.000
_cell.length_c   1.000
_cell.angle_alpha   90.00
_cell.angle_beta   90.00
_cell.angle_gamma   90.00
#
_symmetry.space_group_name_H-M   'P 1'
#
loop_
_entity.id
_entity.type
_entity.pdbx_description
1 polymer ?
#
loop_
_entity_poly.entity_id
_entity_poly.type
_entity_poly.pdbx_seq_one_letter_code
_entity_poly.pdbx_strand_id
1 'polypeptide(L)'
;MTGASAWSVALVGMEGSMVEVEAAISSGLPRTVLVGLPDAALHEARDRCRAAVCATGLSWPSNVLTINLTPAGLPKAGTHFDLAIAAATLAADGKVPQALLGSTVLIGELGLDGRVRPVRGVLPALLAAREAGFERAVVPASQSDEASLVEGLMIWPVGHLGDVVDVLHGRPVVPLSLIHIS
;
A
#
# COMPACT_ATOMS: atom_id res chain seq x y z
N MET A 1 -7.64 21.67 -0.36
CA MET A 1 -7.28 20.34 -0.87
C MET A 1 -6.02 19.87 -0.18
N THR A 2 -6.03 18.64 0.33
CA THR A 2 -4.85 18.01 0.92
C THR A 2 -4.52 16.77 0.10
N GLY A 3 -3.24 16.53 -0.14
CA GLY A 3 -2.79 15.42 -0.98
C GLY A 3 -1.59 14.70 -0.41
N ALA A 4 -1.43 13.44 -0.81
CA ALA A 4 -0.32 12.58 -0.46
C ALA A 4 -0.09 11.54 -1.55
N SER A 5 1.09 10.96 -1.54
CA SER A 5 1.45 9.88 -2.48
C SER A 5 2.06 8.71 -1.74
N ALA A 6 1.82 7.52 -2.27
CA ALA A 6 2.48 6.28 -1.88
C ALA A 6 2.88 5.52 -3.14
N TRP A 7 3.76 4.54 -3.00
CA TRP A 7 4.34 3.84 -4.15
C TRP A 7 4.10 2.33 -4.08
N SER A 8 3.82 1.76 -5.24
CA SER A 8 3.74 0.31 -5.43
C SER A 8 4.41 -0.06 -6.76
N VAL A 9 4.22 -1.29 -7.21
CA VAL A 9 4.84 -1.80 -8.44
C VAL A 9 3.80 -2.52 -9.28
N ALA A 10 3.74 -2.21 -10.56
CA ALA A 10 2.98 -3.00 -11.52
C ALA A 10 3.91 -3.99 -12.20
N LEU A 11 3.46 -5.22 -12.39
CA LEU A 11 4.22 -6.27 -13.06
C LEU A 11 3.61 -6.59 -14.41
N VAL A 12 4.47 -6.61 -15.44
CA VAL A 12 4.13 -7.14 -16.77
C VAL A 12 5.11 -8.28 -17.00
N GLY A 13 4.63 -9.52 -16.88
CA GLY A 13 5.51 -10.67 -16.80
C GLY A 13 6.38 -10.61 -15.55
N MET A 14 7.70 -10.61 -15.73
CA MET A 14 8.69 -10.50 -14.64
C MET A 14 9.26 -9.08 -14.51
N GLU A 15 8.79 -8.15 -15.33
CA GLU A 15 9.26 -6.77 -15.28
C GLU A 15 8.35 -5.91 -14.41
N GLY A 16 8.96 -5.18 -13.48
CA GLY A 16 8.27 -4.25 -12.60
C GLY A 16 8.46 -2.82 -13.04
N SER A 17 7.38 -2.04 -12.93
CA SER A 17 7.40 -0.60 -13.14
C SER A 17 6.78 0.07 -11.93
N MET A 18 7.41 1.15 -11.45
CA MET A 18 6.89 1.86 -10.28
C MET A 18 5.55 2.53 -10.61
N VAL A 19 4.63 2.43 -9.67
CA VAL A 19 3.31 3.06 -9.74
C VAL A 19 3.19 4.02 -8.57
N GLU A 20 2.93 5.28 -8.88
CA GLU A 20 2.59 6.27 -7.86
C GLU A 20 1.09 6.25 -7.62
N VAL A 21 0.71 6.16 -6.36
CA VAL A 21 -0.68 6.24 -5.92
C VAL A 21 -0.86 7.58 -5.23
N GLU A 22 -1.55 8.50 -5.91
CA GLU A 22 -1.83 9.83 -5.40
C GLU A 22 -3.23 9.85 -4.80
N ALA A 23 -3.38 10.47 -3.62
CA ALA A 23 -4.68 10.68 -2.99
C ALA A 23 -4.85 12.16 -2.70
N ALA A 24 -6.02 12.70 -3.01
CA ALA A 24 -6.36 14.09 -2.73
C ALA A 24 -7.76 14.18 -2.14
N ILE A 25 -7.90 14.98 -1.08
CA ILE A 25 -9.16 15.20 -0.40
C ILE A 25 -9.58 16.64 -0.63
N SER A 26 -10.82 16.82 -1.09
CA SER A 26 -11.43 18.14 -1.31
C SER A 26 -12.82 18.20 -0.71
N SER A 27 -13.35 19.42 -0.55
CA SER A 27 -14.67 19.64 0.00
C SER A 27 -15.78 19.14 -0.92
N GLY A 28 -16.86 18.66 -0.35
CA GLY A 28 -18.02 18.19 -1.11
C GLY A 28 -18.72 17.04 -0.41
N LEU A 29 -19.79 16.56 -1.06
CA LEU A 29 -20.50 15.37 -0.59
C LEU A 29 -19.60 14.16 -0.62
N PRO A 30 -19.68 13.25 0.36
CA PRO A 30 -18.81 12.09 0.44
C PRO A 30 -18.88 11.23 -0.82
N ARG A 31 -17.73 11.04 -1.46
CA ARG A 31 -17.57 10.09 -2.56
C ARG A 31 -16.10 9.76 -2.76
N THR A 32 -15.84 8.59 -3.31
CA THR A 32 -14.49 8.16 -3.66
C THR A 32 -14.41 7.96 -5.17
N VAL A 33 -13.47 8.65 -5.80
CA VAL A 33 -13.16 8.50 -7.22
C VAL A 33 -11.79 7.85 -7.32
N LEU A 34 -11.69 6.75 -8.05
CA LEU A 34 -10.43 6.03 -8.21
C LEU A 34 -10.17 5.84 -9.70
N VAL A 35 -8.97 6.25 -10.14
CA VAL A 35 -8.57 6.30 -11.54
C VAL A 35 -7.30 5.50 -11.74
N GLY A 36 -7.18 4.83 -12.87
CA GLY A 36 -5.96 4.12 -13.24
C GLY A 36 -6.01 2.61 -13.09
N LEU A 37 -7.17 2.05 -12.75
CA LEU A 37 -7.43 0.61 -12.76
C LEU A 37 -8.65 0.32 -13.63
N PRO A 38 -8.83 -0.93 -14.11
CA PRO A 38 -10.09 -1.33 -14.75
C PRO A 38 -11.29 -1.16 -13.80
N ASP A 39 -12.48 -0.85 -14.34
CA ASP A 39 -13.65 -0.48 -13.53
C ASP A 39 -14.00 -1.46 -12.41
N ALA A 40 -14.02 -2.76 -12.69
CA ALA A 40 -14.32 -3.77 -11.67
C ALA A 40 -13.26 -3.76 -10.56
N ALA A 41 -11.98 -3.65 -10.93
CA ALA A 41 -10.88 -3.61 -9.98
C ALA A 41 -10.92 -2.33 -9.13
N LEU A 42 -11.38 -1.21 -9.70
CA LEU A 42 -11.55 0.05 -8.97
C LEU A 42 -12.52 -0.09 -7.81
N HIS A 43 -13.70 -0.63 -8.10
CA HIS A 43 -14.76 -0.78 -7.09
C HIS A 43 -14.35 -1.74 -5.99
N GLU A 44 -13.74 -2.85 -6.36
CA GLU A 44 -13.27 -3.85 -5.41
C GLU A 44 -12.16 -3.30 -4.51
N ALA A 45 -11.17 -2.63 -5.07
CA ALA A 45 -10.08 -2.03 -4.30
C ALA A 45 -10.59 -0.98 -3.33
N ARG A 46 -11.49 -0.10 -3.78
CA ARG A 46 -12.12 0.89 -2.91
C ARG A 46 -12.82 0.23 -1.72
N ASP A 47 -13.60 -0.81 -1.98
CA ASP A 47 -14.39 -1.46 -0.95
C ASP A 47 -13.49 -2.19 0.06
N ARG A 48 -12.44 -2.87 -0.40
CA ARG A 48 -11.47 -3.52 0.47
C ARG A 48 -10.73 -2.50 1.34
N CYS A 49 -10.23 -1.43 0.73
CA CYS A 49 -9.46 -0.42 1.47
C CYS A 49 -10.32 0.29 2.51
N ARG A 50 -11.55 0.67 2.15
CA ARG A 50 -12.47 1.34 3.08
C ARG A 50 -12.80 0.43 4.26
N ALA A 51 -13.16 -0.83 4.00
CA ALA A 51 -13.47 -1.78 5.05
C ALA A 51 -12.26 -2.02 5.97
N ALA A 52 -11.07 -2.18 5.41
CA ALA A 52 -9.84 -2.40 6.16
C ALA A 52 -9.48 -1.20 7.05
N VAL A 53 -9.62 0.01 6.54
CA VAL A 53 -9.39 1.24 7.32
C VAL A 53 -10.34 1.31 8.50
N CYS A 54 -11.63 1.04 8.28
CA CYS A 54 -12.63 1.03 9.35
C CYS A 54 -12.36 -0.07 10.38
N ALA A 55 -11.94 -1.27 9.92
CA ALA A 55 -11.60 -2.39 10.80
C ALA A 55 -10.36 -2.10 11.66
N THR A 56 -9.53 -1.16 11.26
CA THR A 56 -8.34 -0.73 12.01
C THR A 56 -8.67 0.33 13.07
N GLY A 57 -9.94 0.72 13.19
CA GLY A 57 -10.38 1.74 14.12
C GLY A 57 -10.23 3.17 13.61
N LEU A 58 -9.92 3.33 12.33
CA LEU A 58 -9.81 4.61 11.68
C LEU A 58 -11.05 4.85 10.82
N SER A 59 -11.26 6.08 10.38
CA SER A 59 -12.38 6.40 9.49
C SER A 59 -11.89 6.65 8.07
N TRP A 60 -12.72 6.25 7.10
CA TRP A 60 -12.52 6.62 5.69
C TRP A 60 -12.89 8.10 5.53
N PRO A 61 -12.18 8.86 4.67
CA PRO A 61 -12.50 10.27 4.49
C PRO A 61 -13.96 10.52 4.13
N SER A 62 -14.57 11.50 4.78
CA SER A 62 -15.99 11.83 4.63
C SER A 62 -16.26 12.91 3.57
N ASN A 63 -15.22 13.42 2.94
CA ASN A 63 -15.30 14.39 1.85
C ASN A 63 -15.05 13.70 0.49
N VAL A 64 -14.78 14.49 -0.53
CA VAL A 64 -14.44 13.95 -1.86
C VAL A 64 -12.99 13.45 -1.81
N LEU A 65 -12.81 12.15 -2.00
CA LEU A 65 -11.51 11.50 -2.10
C LEU A 65 -11.26 11.10 -3.54
N THR A 66 -10.18 11.59 -4.12
CA THR A 66 -9.74 11.19 -5.46
C THR A 66 -8.42 10.45 -5.34
N ILE A 67 -8.35 9.26 -5.92
CA ILE A 67 -7.16 8.41 -5.94
C ILE A 67 -6.78 8.16 -7.39
N ASN A 68 -5.52 8.38 -7.73
CA ASN A 68 -5.01 8.21 -9.08
C ASN A 68 -3.75 7.35 -9.08
N LEU A 69 -3.76 6.27 -9.88
CA LEU A 69 -2.60 5.40 -10.07
C LEU A 69 -1.92 5.75 -11.39
N THR A 70 -0.69 6.22 -11.33
CA THR A 70 0.08 6.63 -12.51
C THR A 70 1.31 5.75 -12.70
N PRO A 71 1.76 5.53 -13.95
CA PRO A 71 1.24 6.09 -15.21
C PRO A 71 -0.04 5.41 -15.70
N ALA A 72 -0.91 6.19 -16.35
CA ALA A 72 -2.23 5.73 -16.79
C ALA A 72 -2.16 4.66 -17.89
N GLY A 73 -1.18 4.73 -18.77
CA GLY A 73 -1.03 3.81 -19.89
C GLY A 73 -0.43 2.45 -19.54
N LEU A 74 0.05 2.28 -18.31
CA LEU A 74 0.67 1.03 -17.85
C LEU A 74 -0.41 0.06 -17.40
N PRO A 75 -0.44 -1.19 -17.91
CA PRO A 75 -1.36 -2.20 -17.41
C PRO A 75 -1.13 -2.44 -15.93
N LYS A 76 -2.19 -2.31 -15.13
CA LYS A 76 -2.15 -2.52 -13.69
C LYS A 76 -3.12 -3.64 -13.35
N ALA A 77 -2.60 -4.85 -13.19
CA ALA A 77 -3.37 -6.02 -12.82
C ALA A 77 -3.00 -6.45 -11.40
N GLY A 78 -3.96 -7.09 -10.72
CA GLY A 78 -3.76 -7.62 -9.38
C GLY A 78 -4.30 -6.72 -8.28
N THR A 79 -4.25 -7.24 -7.08
CA THR A 79 -4.87 -6.63 -5.89
C THR A 79 -3.84 -6.02 -4.95
N HIS A 80 -2.56 -6.09 -5.32
CA HIS A 80 -1.44 -5.72 -4.44
C HIS A 80 -1.25 -4.21 -4.27
N PHE A 81 -2.04 -3.38 -4.95
CA PHE A 81 -2.01 -1.93 -4.78
C PHE A 81 -2.77 -1.47 -3.53
N ASP A 82 -3.53 -2.35 -2.90
CA ASP A 82 -4.40 -1.99 -1.78
C ASP A 82 -3.65 -1.26 -0.65
N LEU A 83 -2.47 -1.76 -0.26
CA LEU A 83 -1.70 -1.11 0.81
C LEU A 83 -1.29 0.32 0.46
N ALA A 84 -0.86 0.55 -0.78
CA ALA A 84 -0.47 1.88 -1.23
C ALA A 84 -1.68 2.81 -1.32
N ILE A 85 -2.83 2.30 -1.76
CA ILE A 85 -4.08 3.06 -1.81
C ILE A 85 -4.49 3.48 -0.39
N ALA A 86 -4.50 2.55 0.55
CA ALA A 86 -4.86 2.85 1.94
C ALA A 86 -3.87 3.83 2.58
N ALA A 87 -2.58 3.63 2.38
CA ALA A 87 -1.55 4.50 2.94
C ALA A 87 -1.63 5.92 2.39
N ALA A 88 -1.79 6.09 1.08
CA ALA A 88 -1.95 7.41 0.46
C ALA A 88 -3.21 8.11 0.98
N THR A 89 -4.31 7.38 1.10
CA THR A 89 -5.56 7.92 1.63
C THR A 89 -5.42 8.39 3.08
N LEU A 90 -4.82 7.56 3.93
CA LEU A 90 -4.60 7.91 5.34
C LEU A 90 -3.65 9.10 5.49
N ALA A 91 -2.63 9.18 4.66
CA ALA A 91 -1.70 10.30 4.67
C ALA A 91 -2.37 11.60 4.21
N ALA A 92 -3.18 11.54 3.14
CA ALA A 92 -3.94 12.69 2.67
C ALA A 92 -4.94 13.18 3.73
N ASP A 93 -5.48 12.27 4.53
CA ASP A 93 -6.42 12.56 5.62
C ASP A 93 -5.72 12.95 6.95
N GLY A 94 -4.40 13.07 6.93
CA GLY A 94 -3.61 13.47 8.10
C GLY A 94 -3.49 12.41 9.20
N LYS A 95 -3.84 11.17 8.93
CA LYS A 95 -3.84 10.09 9.93
C LYS A 95 -2.52 9.35 10.03
N VAL A 96 -1.68 9.44 9.02
CA VAL A 96 -0.31 8.92 9.03
C VAL A 96 0.63 9.98 8.44
N PRO A 97 1.89 10.04 8.89
CA PRO A 97 2.85 10.98 8.32
C PRO A 97 3.31 10.55 6.94
N GLN A 98 3.71 11.51 6.11
CA GLN A 98 4.18 11.27 4.74
C GLN A 98 5.68 11.02 4.65
N ALA A 99 6.43 11.24 5.71
CA ALA A 99 7.89 11.30 5.67
C ALA A 99 8.54 10.03 5.08
N LEU A 100 8.00 8.85 5.36
CA LEU A 100 8.57 7.59 4.88
C LEU A 100 8.00 7.14 3.53
N LEU A 101 6.87 7.68 3.10
CA LEU A 101 6.17 7.19 1.90
C LEU A 101 6.96 7.39 0.61
N GLY A 102 7.75 8.45 0.52
CA GLY A 102 8.54 8.73 -0.68
C GLY A 102 9.67 7.73 -0.93
N SER A 103 10.12 7.00 0.10
CA SER A 103 11.20 6.02 0.01
C SER A 103 10.76 4.59 0.29
N THR A 104 9.46 4.36 0.43
CA THR A 104 8.87 3.06 0.79
C THR A 104 7.98 2.56 -0.33
N VAL A 105 8.18 1.31 -0.74
CA VAL A 105 7.24 0.62 -1.62
C VAL A 105 6.30 -0.23 -0.76
N LEU A 106 5.00 -0.21 -1.08
CA LEU A 106 4.00 -0.97 -0.34
C LEU A 106 3.35 -1.99 -1.28
N ILE A 107 3.37 -3.25 -0.89
CA ILE A 107 2.85 -4.35 -1.68
C ILE A 107 2.03 -5.26 -0.78
N GLY A 108 0.74 -5.40 -1.09
CA GLY A 108 -0.14 -6.30 -0.34
C GLY A 108 -1.60 -6.07 -0.66
N GLU A 109 -2.38 -7.14 -0.61
CA GLU A 109 -3.84 -7.07 -0.70
C GLU A 109 -4.44 -6.95 0.70
N LEU A 110 -5.50 -6.19 0.85
CA LEU A 110 -6.21 -6.03 2.10
C LEU A 110 -7.46 -6.93 2.16
N GLY A 111 -7.62 -7.64 3.25
CA GLY A 111 -8.89 -8.25 3.60
C GLY A 111 -9.83 -7.21 4.22
N LEU A 112 -11.12 -7.51 4.24
CA LEU A 112 -12.12 -6.60 4.82
C LEU A 112 -11.93 -6.39 6.33
N ASP A 113 -11.26 -7.32 6.98
CA ASP A 113 -10.90 -7.25 8.41
C ASP A 113 -9.59 -6.50 8.68
N GLY A 114 -8.94 -6.01 7.64
CA GLY A 114 -7.66 -5.29 7.74
C GLY A 114 -6.43 -6.18 7.63
N ARG A 115 -6.56 -7.49 7.53
CA ARG A 115 -5.43 -8.39 7.37
C ARG A 115 -4.75 -8.16 6.02
N VAL A 116 -3.44 -8.27 6.01
CA VAL A 116 -2.64 -8.17 4.79
C VAL A 116 -2.47 -9.58 4.21
N ARG A 117 -2.95 -9.75 2.98
CA ARG A 117 -2.92 -11.04 2.28
C ARG A 117 -1.72 -11.12 1.37
N PRO A 118 -1.19 -12.34 1.14
CA PRO A 118 -0.09 -12.54 0.22
C PRO A 118 -0.48 -12.19 -1.22
N VAL A 119 0.52 -11.82 -2.01
CA VAL A 119 0.34 -11.44 -3.42
C VAL A 119 1.33 -12.19 -4.29
N ARG A 120 1.09 -12.21 -5.59
CA ARG A 120 2.01 -12.80 -6.56
C ARG A 120 3.10 -11.80 -6.93
N GLY A 121 4.30 -12.32 -7.19
CA GLY A 121 5.36 -11.51 -7.77
C GLY A 121 6.07 -10.57 -6.80
N VAL A 122 6.12 -10.89 -5.51
CA VAL A 122 6.82 -10.07 -4.52
C VAL A 122 8.28 -9.87 -4.91
N LEU A 123 8.98 -10.93 -5.30
CA LEU A 123 10.40 -10.86 -5.60
C LEU A 123 10.71 -9.93 -6.78
N PRO A 124 10.11 -10.10 -7.98
CA PRO A 124 10.36 -9.18 -9.08
C PRO A 124 9.90 -7.75 -8.77
N ALA A 125 8.85 -7.56 -8.00
CA ALA A 125 8.41 -6.23 -7.60
C ALA A 125 9.46 -5.53 -6.72
N LEU A 126 10.03 -6.26 -5.76
CA LEU A 126 11.05 -5.69 -4.88
C LEU A 126 12.36 -5.41 -5.61
N LEU A 127 12.74 -6.25 -6.58
CA LEU A 127 13.90 -5.98 -7.41
C LEU A 127 13.74 -4.69 -8.20
N ALA A 128 12.55 -4.46 -8.77
CA ALA A 128 12.24 -3.22 -9.48
C ALA A 128 12.31 -2.00 -8.54
N ALA A 129 11.76 -2.11 -7.35
CA ALA A 129 11.78 -1.02 -6.35
C ALA A 129 13.21 -0.69 -5.93
N ARG A 130 14.05 -1.70 -5.69
CA ARG A 130 15.45 -1.49 -5.36
C ARG A 130 16.19 -0.76 -6.47
N GLU A 131 16.00 -1.16 -7.71
CA GLU A 131 16.63 -0.51 -8.86
C GLU A 131 16.15 0.91 -9.08
N ALA A 132 14.93 1.21 -8.68
CA ALA A 132 14.37 2.56 -8.72
C ALA A 132 14.85 3.45 -7.58
N GLY A 133 15.65 2.92 -6.64
CA GLY A 133 16.24 3.69 -5.55
C GLY A 133 15.44 3.71 -4.26
N PHE A 134 14.42 2.87 -4.12
CA PHE A 134 13.65 2.77 -2.88
C PHE A 134 14.48 2.13 -1.78
N GLU A 135 14.29 2.59 -0.55
CA GLU A 135 15.11 2.17 0.59
C GLU A 135 14.44 1.08 1.43
N ARG A 136 13.12 1.03 1.43
CA ARG A 136 12.37 0.09 2.24
C ARG A 136 11.13 -0.44 1.52
N ALA A 137 10.67 -1.60 1.97
CA ALA A 137 9.49 -2.24 1.42
C ALA A 137 8.60 -2.78 2.53
N VAL A 138 7.31 -2.48 2.44
CA VAL A 138 6.26 -3.08 3.28
C VAL A 138 5.66 -4.23 2.49
N VAL A 139 5.71 -5.42 3.06
CA VAL A 139 5.29 -6.66 2.39
C VAL A 139 4.41 -7.50 3.31
N PRO A 140 3.60 -8.41 2.76
CA PRO A 140 2.84 -9.34 3.60
C PRO A 140 3.79 -10.18 4.47
N ALA A 141 3.44 -10.31 5.74
CA ALA A 141 4.28 -11.02 6.72
C ALA A 141 4.56 -12.47 6.31
N SER A 142 3.59 -13.14 5.68
CA SER A 142 3.75 -14.50 5.19
C SER A 142 4.77 -14.65 4.05
N GLN A 143 5.20 -13.55 3.46
CA GLN A 143 6.16 -13.52 2.35
C GLN A 143 7.49 -12.87 2.73
N SER A 144 7.74 -12.69 4.03
CA SER A 144 8.95 -12.03 4.51
C SER A 144 10.23 -12.78 4.15
N ASP A 145 10.21 -14.11 4.15
CA ASP A 145 11.39 -14.92 3.79
C ASP A 145 11.79 -14.69 2.34
N GLU A 146 10.81 -14.71 1.43
CA GLU A 146 11.02 -14.42 0.02
C GLU A 146 11.54 -12.99 -0.18
N ALA A 147 10.91 -12.03 0.47
CA ALA A 147 11.28 -10.61 0.38
C ALA A 147 12.72 -10.37 0.87
N SER A 148 13.14 -11.09 1.90
CA SER A 148 14.48 -10.94 2.49
C SER A 148 15.61 -11.40 1.57
N LEU A 149 15.30 -12.08 0.46
CA LEU A 149 16.29 -12.43 -0.55
C LEU A 149 16.78 -11.21 -1.34
N VAL A 150 16.05 -10.10 -1.30
CA VAL A 150 16.45 -8.88 -2.00
C VAL A 150 17.35 -8.05 -1.09
N GLU A 151 18.64 -8.04 -1.38
CA GLU A 151 19.60 -7.22 -0.64
C GLU A 151 19.44 -5.74 -0.99
N GLY A 152 19.69 -4.88 -0.02
CA GLY A 152 19.63 -3.43 -0.23
C GLY A 152 18.30 -2.78 0.05
N LEU A 153 17.29 -3.57 0.44
CA LEU A 153 16.00 -3.07 0.91
C LEU A 153 15.80 -3.46 2.37
N MET A 154 15.34 -2.51 3.17
CA MET A 154 14.86 -2.80 4.51
C MET A 154 13.43 -3.34 4.40
N ILE A 155 13.22 -4.58 4.81
CA ILE A 155 11.93 -5.26 4.69
C ILE A 155 11.13 -5.09 5.98
N TRP A 156 9.91 -4.58 5.84
CA TRP A 156 8.95 -4.43 6.93
C TRP A 156 7.78 -5.39 6.69
N PRO A 157 7.80 -6.58 7.32
CA PRO A 157 6.69 -7.53 7.18
C PRO A 157 5.50 -7.06 8.02
N VAL A 158 4.31 -7.07 7.42
CA VAL A 158 3.09 -6.65 8.10
C VAL A 158 1.99 -7.70 7.95
N GLY A 159 1.26 -7.92 9.02
CA GLY A 159 0.14 -8.85 9.03
C GLY A 159 -1.22 -8.16 9.00
N HIS A 160 -1.26 -6.87 9.32
CA HIS A 160 -2.48 -6.09 9.43
C HIS A 160 -2.22 -4.64 9.00
N LEU A 161 -3.26 -3.95 8.55
CA LEU A 161 -3.14 -2.53 8.18
C LEU A 161 -2.66 -1.67 9.36
N GLY A 162 -3.02 -2.04 10.58
CA GLY A 162 -2.51 -1.38 11.79
C GLY A 162 -0.98 -1.39 11.90
N ASP A 163 -0.34 -2.46 11.43
CA ASP A 163 1.12 -2.54 11.38
C ASP A 163 1.70 -1.53 10.39
N VAL A 164 1.02 -1.33 9.26
CA VAL A 164 1.43 -0.31 8.27
C VAL A 164 1.37 1.08 8.88
N VAL A 165 0.30 1.38 9.62
CA VAL A 165 0.15 2.64 10.33
C VAL A 165 1.29 2.84 11.33
N ASP A 166 1.65 1.81 12.08
CA ASP A 166 2.75 1.86 13.04
C ASP A 166 4.10 2.11 12.36
N VAL A 167 4.39 1.41 11.27
CA VAL A 167 5.61 1.61 10.49
C VAL A 167 5.72 3.06 10.00
N LEU A 168 4.64 3.61 9.46
CA LEU A 168 4.63 4.97 8.93
C LEU A 168 4.79 6.03 10.03
N HIS A 169 4.38 5.73 11.25
CA HIS A 169 4.62 6.59 12.41
C HIS A 169 6.02 6.41 13.02
N GLY A 170 6.80 5.48 12.50
CA GLY A 170 8.12 5.15 13.07
C GLY A 170 8.02 4.31 14.35
N ARG A 171 6.87 3.72 14.64
CA ARG A 171 6.71 2.81 15.79
C ARG A 171 7.25 1.42 15.43
N PRO A 172 7.86 0.72 16.40
CA PRO A 172 8.37 -0.62 16.12
C PRO A 172 7.22 -1.59 15.84
N VAL A 173 7.33 -2.33 14.74
CA VAL A 173 6.50 -3.49 14.47
C VAL A 173 7.26 -4.70 15.00
N VAL A 174 6.62 -5.51 15.83
CA VAL A 174 7.22 -6.73 16.35
C VAL A 174 7.42 -7.70 15.20
N PRO A 175 8.67 -8.05 14.82
CA PRO A 175 8.90 -9.03 13.77
C PRO A 175 8.22 -10.34 14.10
N LEU A 176 7.62 -10.99 13.09
CA LEU A 176 6.94 -12.28 13.26
C LEU A 176 7.83 -13.32 13.94
N SER A 177 9.13 -13.26 13.70
CA SER A 177 10.11 -14.15 14.33
C SER A 177 10.10 -14.05 15.86
N LEU A 178 9.72 -12.92 16.42
CA LEU A 178 9.63 -12.74 17.87
C LEU A 178 8.30 -13.26 18.45
N ILE A 179 7.26 -13.33 17.63
CA ILE A 179 5.96 -13.86 18.06
C ILE A 179 6.01 -15.38 18.22
N HIS A 180 6.89 -16.05 17.51
CA HIS A 180 7.03 -17.51 17.51
C HIS A 180 8.03 -18.04 18.54
N ILE A 181 8.60 -17.20 19.38
CA ILE A 181 9.61 -17.59 20.38
C ILE A 181 8.98 -17.95 21.73
N SER A 182 7.71 -18.07 21.82
CA SER A 182 7.05 -18.48 23.07
C SER A 182 7.07 -19.98 23.26
#